data_e2c43941ab2e6d05514da9c58f114e87
#
_entry.id   e2c43941ab2e6d05514da9c58f114e87
#
_cell.length_a   1.000
_cell.length_b   1.000
_cell.length_c   1.000
_cell.angle_alpha   90.00
_cell.angle_beta   90.00
_cell.angle_gamma   90.00
#
_symmetry.space_group_name_H-M   'P 1'
#
loop_
_entity.id
_entity.type
_entity.pdbx_description
1 polymer ?
#
loop_
_entity_poly.entity_id
_entity_poly.type
_entity_poly.pdbx_seq_one_letter_code
_entity_poly.pdbx_strand_id
1 'polypeptide(L)'
;MKKLLIGMSVTVALLAGCSSSSSTDTTVALETTDTAAVMTAVVEISLIVGENTGADMMQTVPLGSSVRITVVNPNGADEIHVHGYDISTGEMAQGQEAVIEFVASNAGTFDIESHVSEEVVLVLTVE
;
A
#
# COMPACT_ATOMS: atom_id res chain seq x y z
N MET A 1 -26.60 34.01 26.04
CA MET A 1 -26.35 34.48 27.43
C MET A 1 -25.11 33.79 27.99
N LYS A 2 -24.19 34.65 28.51
CA LYS A 2 -23.05 34.37 29.40
C LYS A 2 -21.97 33.45 28.81
N LYS A 3 -20.84 33.99 28.30
CA LYS A 3 -19.68 34.64 28.90
C LYS A 3 -19.12 33.91 30.14
N LEU A 4 -17.89 33.36 30.01
CA LEU A 4 -16.82 33.76 30.93
C LEU A 4 -15.44 33.39 30.39
N LEU A 5 -14.61 34.41 30.31
CA LEU A 5 -13.16 34.45 30.15
C LEU A 5 -12.51 34.15 31.51
N ILE A 6 -11.25 33.70 31.53
CA ILE A 6 -10.15 33.95 32.48
C ILE A 6 -9.05 32.99 31.98
N GLY A 7 -7.88 33.31 31.52
CA GLY A 7 -6.99 34.44 31.80
C GLY A 7 -5.87 34.01 32.76
N MET A 8 -4.66 34.34 32.38
CA MET A 8 -3.39 34.42 33.16
C MET A 8 -2.37 33.31 32.87
N SER A 9 -1.34 33.65 32.16
CA SER A 9 -0.13 34.47 32.42
C SER A 9 1.04 33.70 33.03
N VAL A 10 2.11 33.64 32.24
CA VAL A 10 3.51 34.04 32.53
C VAL A 10 4.30 33.20 33.53
N THR A 11 5.41 32.63 33.13
CA THR A 11 6.73 33.11 33.60
C THR A 11 7.89 32.56 32.73
N VAL A 12 8.72 33.49 32.29
CA VAL A 12 10.04 33.34 31.69
C VAL A 12 11.06 33.06 32.81
N ALA A 13 11.97 32.14 32.59
CA ALA A 13 13.24 32.10 33.31
C ALA A 13 14.38 31.76 32.37
N LEU A 14 15.15 32.74 32.01
CA LEU A 14 16.48 32.67 31.42
C LEU A 14 17.49 32.31 32.54
N LEU A 15 18.32 31.29 32.26
CA LEU A 15 19.61 31.16 32.95
C LEU A 15 20.67 30.78 31.92
N ALA A 16 21.50 31.75 31.62
CA ALA A 16 22.76 31.60 30.94
C ALA A 16 23.79 30.94 31.88
N GLY A 17 24.54 29.99 31.39
CA GLY A 17 25.69 29.41 32.07
C GLY A 17 26.71 28.94 31.04
N CYS A 18 27.65 29.83 30.68
CA CYS A 18 28.89 29.44 30.02
C CYS A 18 29.81 28.79 31.05
N SER A 19 30.38 27.64 30.68
CA SER A 19 31.70 27.26 31.17
C SER A 19 32.38 26.34 30.15
N SER A 20 33.48 26.83 29.64
CA SER A 20 34.45 26.18 28.78
C SER A 20 35.36 25.27 29.61
N SER A 21 35.67 24.08 29.09
CA SER A 21 37.05 23.52 29.07
C SER A 21 37.14 22.21 28.29
N SER A 22 37.86 22.31 27.29
CA SER A 22 38.82 21.46 26.53
C SER A 22 38.94 19.96 26.86
N SER A 23 39.05 19.24 25.74
CA SER A 23 39.88 18.06 25.43
C SER A 23 39.35 16.71 25.82
N THR A 24 38.92 15.92 24.88
CA THR A 24 39.75 14.83 24.29
C THR A 24 39.00 14.18 23.15
N ASP A 25 39.64 14.15 22.01
CA ASP A 25 39.35 13.37 20.82
C ASP A 25 38.97 11.92 21.17
N THR A 26 37.76 11.54 20.84
CA THR A 26 37.45 10.14 20.52
C THR A 26 36.32 10.21 19.49
N THR A 27 36.78 10.13 18.24
CA THR A 27 35.94 9.92 17.07
C THR A 27 35.25 8.58 17.21
N VAL A 28 34.07 8.55 17.80
CA VAL A 28 33.13 7.47 17.60
C VAL A 28 32.29 7.88 16.40
N ALA A 29 32.68 7.38 15.23
CA ALA A 29 31.78 7.37 14.08
C ALA A 29 30.52 6.60 14.51
N LEU A 30 29.45 7.32 14.86
CA LEU A 30 28.12 6.75 14.76
C LEU A 30 27.87 6.54 13.27
N GLU A 31 28.09 5.33 12.83
CA GLU A 31 27.44 4.88 11.63
C GLU A 31 25.93 4.92 11.92
N THR A 32 25.30 6.01 11.53
CA THR A 32 23.88 6.00 11.29
C THR A 32 23.66 5.08 10.11
N THR A 33 23.43 3.80 10.39
CA THR A 33 22.75 2.96 9.44
C THR A 33 21.38 3.57 9.23
N ASP A 34 21.32 4.45 8.23
CA ASP A 34 20.07 4.86 7.62
C ASP A 34 19.50 3.59 6.96
N THR A 35 18.78 2.82 7.79
CA THR A 35 17.88 1.81 7.28
C THR A 35 16.74 2.61 6.69
N ALA A 36 16.94 3.12 5.46
CA ALA A 36 15.85 3.55 4.63
C ALA A 36 14.89 2.36 4.58
N ALA A 37 13.82 2.41 5.35
CA ALA A 37 12.68 1.54 5.15
C ALA A 37 12.31 1.72 3.69
N VAL A 38 12.64 0.73 2.87
CA VAL A 38 12.15 0.65 1.50
C VAL A 38 10.64 0.59 1.67
N MET A 39 10.00 1.73 1.56
CA MET A 39 8.55 1.80 1.45
C MET A 39 8.24 1.20 0.08
N THR A 40 8.05 -0.11 0.06
CA THR A 40 7.60 -0.81 -1.14
C THR A 40 6.29 -0.16 -1.53
N ALA A 41 6.31 0.54 -2.66
CA ALA A 41 5.13 1.24 -3.14
C ALA A 41 3.99 0.22 -3.30
N VAL A 42 2.82 0.54 -2.75
CA VAL A 42 1.63 -0.26 -2.98
C VAL A 42 1.09 0.10 -4.36
N VAL A 43 0.95 -0.87 -5.22
CA VAL A 43 0.31 -0.70 -6.54
C VAL A 43 -1.18 -0.98 -6.37
N GLU A 44 -1.99 0.05 -6.53
CA GLU A 44 -3.45 -0.03 -6.45
C GLU A 44 -4.04 -0.28 -7.85
N ILE A 45 -4.85 -1.31 -7.99
CA ILE A 45 -5.56 -1.68 -9.23
C ILE A 45 -7.05 -1.76 -8.90
N SER A 46 -7.89 -1.08 -9.69
CA SER A 46 -9.34 -1.13 -9.52
C SER A 46 -9.99 -1.72 -10.77
N LEU A 47 -10.78 -2.78 -10.58
CA LEU A 47 -11.45 -3.53 -11.64
C LEU A 47 -12.96 -3.49 -11.46
N ILE A 48 -13.67 -3.16 -12.53
CA ILE A 48 -15.12 -3.31 -12.62
C ILE A 48 -15.38 -4.29 -13.77
N VAL A 49 -15.86 -5.48 -13.43
CA VAL A 49 -16.05 -6.56 -14.40
C VAL A 49 -17.03 -6.15 -15.49
N GLY A 50 -16.58 -6.25 -16.74
CA GLY A 50 -17.35 -5.85 -17.92
C GLY A 50 -17.20 -4.38 -18.33
N GLU A 51 -16.43 -3.55 -17.58
CA GLU A 51 -16.17 -2.15 -17.94
C GLU A 51 -14.69 -1.93 -18.29
N ASN A 52 -13.79 -2.21 -17.36
CA ASN A 52 -12.35 -2.03 -17.53
C ASN A 52 -11.57 -3.34 -17.32
N THR A 53 -12.15 -4.44 -17.78
CA THR A 53 -11.60 -5.80 -17.66
C THR A 53 -11.58 -6.50 -19.01
N GLY A 54 -10.67 -7.46 -19.17
CA GLY A 54 -10.53 -8.28 -20.37
C GLY A 54 -9.10 -8.80 -20.52
N ALA A 55 -8.91 -9.76 -21.42
CA ALA A 55 -7.59 -10.34 -21.72
C ALA A 55 -6.64 -9.35 -22.42
N ASP A 56 -7.13 -8.25 -22.93
CA ASP A 56 -6.39 -7.14 -23.51
C ASP A 56 -6.02 -6.05 -22.49
N MET A 57 -6.59 -6.13 -21.29
CA MET A 57 -6.22 -5.26 -20.17
C MET A 57 -4.94 -5.77 -19.53
N MET A 58 -3.89 -4.96 -19.61
CA MET A 58 -2.56 -5.33 -19.11
C MET A 58 -2.09 -4.32 -18.07
N GLN A 59 -1.55 -4.82 -16.97
CA GLN A 59 -0.93 -4.02 -15.91
C GLN A 59 0.45 -4.55 -15.61
N THR A 60 1.45 -3.67 -15.59
CA THR A 60 2.81 -4.02 -15.17
C THR A 60 3.06 -3.51 -13.76
N VAL A 61 3.63 -4.35 -12.92
CA VAL A 61 4.01 -4.01 -11.54
C VAL A 61 5.46 -4.39 -11.27
N PRO A 62 6.19 -3.63 -10.44
CA PRO A 62 7.56 -3.96 -10.09
C PRO A 62 7.64 -5.24 -9.25
N LEU A 63 8.65 -6.07 -9.54
CA LEU A 63 8.98 -7.24 -8.71
C LEU A 63 9.23 -6.80 -7.25
N GLY A 64 8.59 -7.48 -6.31
CA GLY A 64 8.67 -7.20 -4.88
C GLY A 64 7.72 -6.12 -4.39
N SER A 65 6.93 -5.48 -5.27
CA SER A 65 5.92 -4.51 -4.83
C SER A 65 4.74 -5.19 -4.12
N SER A 66 4.12 -4.47 -3.21
CA SER A 66 2.80 -4.83 -2.69
C SER A 66 1.75 -4.45 -3.72
N VAL A 67 0.85 -5.36 -4.04
CA VAL A 67 -0.25 -5.16 -4.99
C VAL A 67 -1.56 -5.27 -4.25
N ARG A 68 -2.45 -4.33 -4.50
CA ARG A 68 -3.81 -4.34 -3.99
C ARG A 68 -4.78 -4.20 -5.16
N ILE A 69 -5.60 -5.22 -5.35
CA ILE A 69 -6.61 -5.26 -6.41
C ILE A 69 -7.98 -5.16 -5.76
N THR A 70 -8.71 -4.12 -6.08
CA THR A 70 -10.11 -3.94 -5.68
C THR A 70 -10.99 -4.33 -6.85
N VAL A 71 -11.95 -5.22 -6.63
CA VAL A 71 -12.81 -5.76 -7.68
C VAL A 71 -14.27 -5.59 -7.32
N VAL A 72 -15.07 -5.20 -8.31
CA VAL A 72 -16.54 -5.22 -8.24
C VAL A 72 -17.07 -5.91 -9.49
N ASN A 73 -17.99 -6.87 -9.33
CA ASN A 73 -18.79 -7.40 -10.44
C ASN A 73 -20.23 -6.92 -10.32
N PRO A 74 -20.65 -5.91 -11.11
CA PRO A 74 -22.01 -5.38 -11.07
C PRO A 74 -23.04 -6.30 -11.74
N ASN A 75 -22.57 -7.30 -12.51
CA ASN A 75 -23.41 -8.13 -13.36
C ASN A 75 -23.89 -9.42 -12.67
N GLY A 76 -23.16 -9.88 -11.64
CA GLY A 76 -23.47 -11.12 -10.94
C GLY A 76 -22.57 -11.37 -9.75
N ALA A 77 -22.86 -12.47 -9.03
CA ALA A 77 -21.92 -13.03 -8.07
C ALA A 77 -20.72 -13.62 -8.80
N ASP A 78 -19.54 -13.58 -8.18
CA ASP A 78 -18.29 -14.03 -8.81
C ASP A 78 -17.27 -14.48 -7.75
N GLU A 79 -16.17 -15.02 -8.23
CA GLU A 79 -14.90 -15.19 -7.51
C GLU A 79 -13.78 -14.88 -8.48
N ILE A 80 -12.90 -13.97 -8.11
CA ILE A 80 -11.76 -13.57 -8.95
C ILE A 80 -10.49 -14.20 -8.39
N HIS A 81 -9.76 -14.88 -9.25
CA HIS A 81 -8.56 -15.65 -8.93
C HIS A 81 -7.32 -15.09 -9.64
N VAL A 82 -6.19 -15.00 -8.93
CA VAL A 82 -4.88 -14.62 -9.47
C VAL A 82 -4.06 -15.88 -9.68
N HIS A 83 -3.94 -16.31 -10.94
CA HIS A 83 -3.13 -17.48 -11.31
C HIS A 83 -1.66 -17.28 -10.93
N GLY A 84 -1.00 -18.37 -10.54
CA GLY A 84 0.41 -18.37 -10.15
C GLY A 84 0.73 -17.83 -8.76
N TYR A 85 -0.22 -17.12 -8.13
CA TYR A 85 -0.16 -16.74 -6.72
C TYR A 85 -1.13 -17.57 -5.86
N ASP A 86 -2.06 -18.25 -6.48
CA ASP A 86 -3.04 -19.15 -5.85
C ASP A 86 -3.87 -18.46 -4.77
N ILE A 87 -4.32 -17.25 -5.09
CA ILE A 87 -5.13 -16.39 -4.22
C ILE A 87 -6.38 -15.92 -4.95
N SER A 88 -7.47 -15.74 -4.22
CA SER A 88 -8.73 -15.25 -4.78
C SER A 88 -9.45 -14.28 -3.83
N THR A 89 -10.50 -13.66 -4.36
CA THR A 89 -11.42 -12.84 -3.55
C THR A 89 -12.26 -13.70 -2.58
N GLY A 90 -12.35 -15.03 -2.85
CA GLY A 90 -13.46 -15.83 -2.38
C GLY A 90 -14.77 -15.44 -3.09
N GLU A 91 -15.86 -16.08 -2.69
CA GLU A 91 -17.20 -15.78 -3.25
C GLU A 91 -17.62 -14.36 -2.89
N MET A 92 -17.98 -13.56 -3.90
CA MET A 92 -18.50 -12.20 -3.76
C MET A 92 -19.90 -12.10 -4.36
N ALA A 93 -20.80 -11.39 -3.67
CA ALA A 93 -22.14 -11.14 -4.18
C ALA A 93 -22.10 -10.08 -5.30
N GLN A 94 -23.15 -10.06 -6.13
CA GLN A 94 -23.31 -9.03 -7.15
C GLN A 94 -23.16 -7.62 -6.56
N GLY A 95 -22.29 -6.80 -7.15
CA GLY A 95 -22.01 -5.43 -6.74
C GLY A 95 -21.24 -5.29 -5.42
N GLN A 96 -20.85 -6.40 -4.81
CA GLN A 96 -19.98 -6.38 -3.64
C GLN A 96 -18.55 -6.04 -4.06
N GLU A 97 -17.91 -5.16 -3.30
CA GLU A 97 -16.48 -4.91 -3.41
C GLU A 97 -15.70 -6.01 -2.69
N ALA A 98 -14.70 -6.55 -3.35
CA ALA A 98 -13.73 -7.47 -2.77
C ALA A 98 -12.31 -6.99 -3.03
N VAL A 99 -11.38 -7.38 -2.17
CA VAL A 99 -9.98 -6.95 -2.22
C VAL A 99 -9.06 -8.15 -2.18
N ILE A 100 -8.07 -8.18 -3.08
CA ILE A 100 -6.95 -9.12 -3.07
C ILE A 100 -5.68 -8.32 -2.77
N GLU A 101 -4.88 -8.77 -1.81
CA GLU A 101 -3.60 -8.17 -1.46
C GLU A 101 -2.51 -9.23 -1.47
N PHE A 102 -1.40 -8.94 -2.14
CA PHE A 102 -0.24 -9.82 -2.20
C PHE A 102 1.05 -9.06 -2.50
N VAL A 103 2.19 -9.74 -2.33
CA VAL A 103 3.48 -9.25 -2.80
C VAL A 103 3.80 -9.89 -4.14
N ALA A 104 4.14 -9.09 -5.13
CA ALA A 104 4.54 -9.54 -6.47
C ALA A 104 5.94 -10.19 -6.41
N SER A 105 6.03 -11.37 -5.81
CA SER A 105 7.29 -12.06 -5.48
C SER A 105 7.90 -12.87 -6.63
N ASN A 106 7.15 -13.10 -7.70
CA ASN A 106 7.57 -13.89 -8.84
C ASN A 106 7.50 -13.04 -10.11
N ALA A 107 8.61 -12.96 -10.86
CA ALA A 107 8.60 -12.34 -12.17
C ALA A 107 7.87 -13.22 -13.18
N GLY A 108 7.10 -12.61 -14.07
CA GLY A 108 6.34 -13.32 -15.10
C GLY A 108 5.03 -12.63 -15.46
N THR A 109 4.21 -13.35 -16.23
CA THR A 109 2.86 -12.89 -16.62
C THR A 109 1.85 -13.84 -16.00
N PHE A 110 0.82 -13.26 -15.39
CA PHE A 110 -0.18 -13.95 -14.59
C PHE A 110 -1.57 -13.50 -15.01
N ASP A 111 -2.44 -14.46 -15.31
CA ASP A 111 -3.82 -14.17 -15.62
C ASP A 111 -4.63 -14.02 -14.32
N ILE A 112 -5.49 -13.03 -14.30
CA ILE A 112 -6.50 -12.82 -13.28
C ILE A 112 -7.84 -13.12 -13.92
N GLU A 113 -8.58 -14.08 -13.37
CA GLU A 113 -9.75 -14.67 -14.02
C GLU A 113 -10.98 -14.63 -13.12
N SER A 114 -12.15 -14.53 -13.77
CA SER A 114 -13.45 -14.83 -13.15
C SER A 114 -13.68 -16.35 -13.17
N HIS A 115 -13.98 -16.92 -12.01
CA HIS A 115 -14.34 -18.34 -11.93
C HIS A 115 -15.74 -18.65 -12.44
N VAL A 116 -16.61 -17.65 -12.52
CA VAL A 116 -17.99 -17.84 -13.00
C VAL A 116 -18.07 -17.78 -14.52
N SER A 117 -17.39 -16.82 -15.14
CA SER A 117 -17.38 -16.67 -16.60
C SER A 117 -16.23 -17.42 -17.28
N GLU A 118 -15.21 -17.83 -16.51
CA GLU A 118 -13.96 -18.41 -17.02
C GLU A 118 -13.21 -17.47 -17.98
N GLU A 119 -13.41 -16.15 -17.81
CA GLU A 119 -12.79 -15.14 -18.63
C GLU A 119 -11.64 -14.44 -17.88
N VAL A 120 -10.57 -14.13 -18.62
CA VAL A 120 -9.49 -13.28 -18.11
C VAL A 120 -10.00 -11.86 -17.95
N VAL A 121 -9.90 -11.32 -16.73
CA VAL A 121 -10.30 -9.95 -16.40
C VAL A 121 -9.13 -8.98 -16.42
N LEU A 122 -7.90 -9.49 -16.23
CA LEU A 122 -6.67 -8.68 -16.28
C LEU A 122 -5.46 -9.59 -16.51
N VAL A 123 -4.50 -9.14 -17.30
CA VAL A 123 -3.18 -9.75 -17.43
C VAL A 123 -2.18 -8.93 -16.63
N LEU A 124 -1.61 -9.53 -15.58
CA LEU A 124 -0.62 -8.89 -14.72
C LEU A 124 0.79 -9.30 -15.12
N THR A 125 1.66 -8.34 -15.44
CA THR A 125 3.08 -8.57 -15.68
C THR A 125 3.89 -8.08 -14.49
N VAL A 126 4.75 -8.94 -13.95
CA VAL A 126 5.67 -8.62 -12.84
C VAL A 126 7.10 -8.63 -13.38
N GLU A 127 7.82 -7.49 -13.27
CA GLU A 127 9.19 -7.31 -13.78
C GLU A 127 10.05 -6.34 -12.95
#